data_c234b118ccd7055030dc0987d72df8dd
#
_entry.id   c234b118ccd7055030dc0987d72df8dd
#
_cell.length_a   1.000
_cell.length_b   1.000
_cell.length_c   1.000
_cell.angle_alpha   90.00
_cell.angle_beta   90.00
_cell.angle_gamma   90.00
#
_symmetry.space_group_name_H-M   'P 1'
#
loop_
_entity.id
_entity.type
_entity.pdbx_description
1 polymer ?
#
loop_
_entity_poly.entity_id
_entity_poly.type
_entity_poly.pdbx_seq_one_letter_code
_entity_poly.pdbx_strand_id
1 'polypeptide(L)'
;MKISDLESFEPFLPQGAVVMISSKQHQLKALYRRFEHCQNCSLGTQRQNLVFGEGNPESKVIFIGEGPGEEEDLQGRPFVGRAGKLLDRMLAAIGLDRSDIYIANTVKCRPPNNRVPAPEELNACSPLLQEQISIIEPKFLFTLGKTATHSLLPLQDPISQMRGNWYDYPPIPEIKLLPSFHPAYLLRNPSAKKAAWHDLQLLAAELGNPQKKPSHL
;
A
#
# COMPACT_ATOMS: atom_id res chain seq x y z
N MET A 1 5.77 8.57 8.59
CA MET A 1 5.24 9.07 9.87
C MET A 1 4.09 8.16 10.25
N LYS A 2 4.15 7.51 11.43
CA LYS A 2 3.06 6.64 11.90
C LYS A 2 1.84 7.49 12.26
N ILE A 3 0.63 6.97 12.08
CA ILE A 3 -0.57 7.67 12.57
C ILE A 3 -0.52 7.83 14.10
N SER A 4 0.17 6.90 14.82
CA SER A 4 0.46 6.98 16.25
C SER A 4 1.43 8.11 16.63
N ASP A 5 2.31 8.55 15.71
CA ASP A 5 3.34 9.54 16.00
C ASP A 5 2.82 11.00 15.88
N LEU A 6 1.55 11.17 15.50
CA LEU A 6 0.92 12.48 15.37
C LEU A 6 0.65 13.17 16.73
N GLU A 7 0.84 12.47 17.85
CA GLU A 7 0.70 13.05 19.19
C GLU A 7 2.03 13.60 19.75
N SER A 8 3.19 13.19 19.20
CA SER A 8 4.51 13.59 19.71
C SER A 8 5.31 14.51 18.78
N PHE A 9 4.78 14.84 17.59
CA PHE A 9 5.43 15.78 16.70
C PHE A 9 4.79 17.17 16.85
N GLU A 10 5.30 17.95 17.81
CA GLU A 10 5.21 19.41 17.72
C GLU A 10 6.32 19.87 16.77
N PRO A 11 5.99 20.21 15.49
CA PRO A 11 6.97 20.89 14.68
C PRO A 11 7.25 22.25 15.35
N PHE A 12 8.51 22.68 15.39
CA PHE A 12 8.87 24.03 15.74
C PHE A 12 8.31 24.95 14.64
N LEU A 13 7.03 25.25 14.76
CA LEU A 13 6.30 26.13 13.84
C LEU A 13 6.38 27.56 14.33
N PRO A 14 6.58 28.54 13.45
CA PRO A 14 6.41 29.94 13.82
C PRO A 14 4.99 30.14 14.37
N GLN A 15 4.88 30.89 15.48
CA GLN A 15 3.62 31.18 16.15
C GLN A 15 2.58 31.67 15.13
N GLY A 16 1.49 30.90 14.93
CA GLY A 16 0.39 31.25 14.06
C GLY A 16 0.15 30.31 12.85
N ALA A 17 0.97 29.29 12.61
CA ALA A 17 0.69 28.31 11.56
C ALA A 17 -0.31 27.26 12.06
N VAL A 18 -1.59 27.41 11.72
CA VAL A 18 -2.61 26.35 11.88
C VAL A 18 -2.37 25.31 10.80
N VAL A 19 -1.84 24.15 11.18
CA VAL A 19 -1.81 22.98 10.29
C VAL A 19 -3.25 22.51 10.14
N MET A 20 -3.88 22.84 9.02
CA MET A 20 -5.20 22.32 8.65
C MET A 20 -5.06 20.82 8.36
N ILE A 21 -5.37 19.98 9.35
CA ILE A 21 -5.45 18.53 9.13
C ILE A 21 -6.59 18.27 8.15
N SER A 22 -6.33 17.58 7.04
CA SER A 22 -7.36 17.34 6.02
C SER A 22 -8.51 16.50 6.59
N SER A 23 -9.70 16.66 6.02
CA SER A 23 -10.88 15.86 6.38
C SER A 23 -10.57 14.36 6.24
N LYS A 24 -9.86 13.95 5.19
CA LYS A 24 -9.45 12.56 4.94
C LYS A 24 -8.48 12.04 6.01
N GLN A 25 -7.56 12.87 6.48
CA GLN A 25 -6.64 12.50 7.57
C GLN A 25 -7.38 12.26 8.88
N HIS A 26 -8.37 13.08 9.22
CA HIS A 26 -9.24 12.86 10.39
C HIS A 26 -10.04 11.56 10.27
N GLN A 27 -10.61 11.29 9.09
CA GLN A 27 -11.35 10.05 8.83
C GLN A 27 -10.45 8.81 8.94
N LEU A 28 -9.23 8.84 8.39
CA LEU A 28 -8.26 7.75 8.54
C LEU A 28 -7.84 7.55 10.00
N LYS A 29 -7.66 8.63 10.78
CA LYS A 29 -7.37 8.54 12.22
C LYS A 29 -8.53 7.92 12.99
N ALA A 30 -9.77 8.29 12.68
CA ALA A 30 -10.95 7.68 13.26
C ALA A 30 -11.09 6.20 12.90
N LEU A 31 -10.80 5.84 11.65
CA LEU A 31 -10.77 4.46 11.18
C LEU A 31 -9.68 3.64 11.89
N TYR A 32 -8.47 4.19 12.05
CA TYR A 32 -7.39 3.55 12.81
C TYR A 32 -7.84 3.18 14.22
N ARG A 33 -8.42 4.14 14.96
CA ARG A 33 -8.90 3.91 16.35
C ARG A 33 -9.94 2.79 16.46
N ARG A 34 -10.80 2.63 15.45
CA ARG A 34 -11.79 1.53 15.39
C ARG A 34 -11.14 0.15 15.25
N PHE A 35 -9.97 0.08 14.60
CA PHE A 35 -9.29 -1.18 14.28
C PHE A 35 -7.99 -1.40 15.06
N GLU A 36 -7.55 -0.44 15.88
CA GLU A 36 -6.30 -0.55 16.67
C GLU A 36 -6.24 -1.84 17.49
N HIS A 37 -7.37 -2.23 18.09
CA HIS A 37 -7.50 -3.47 18.88
C HIS A 37 -8.28 -4.57 18.16
N CYS A 38 -8.34 -4.52 16.82
CA CYS A 38 -9.10 -5.49 16.01
C CYS A 38 -8.61 -6.93 16.25
N GLN A 39 -9.56 -7.83 16.48
CA GLN A 39 -9.37 -9.28 16.63
C GLN A 39 -10.37 -10.06 15.75
N ASN A 40 -10.79 -9.51 14.62
CA ASN A 40 -11.77 -10.13 13.72
C ASN A 40 -11.26 -11.42 13.04
N CYS A 41 -9.97 -11.72 13.14
CA CYS A 41 -9.35 -12.96 12.68
C CYS A 41 -8.17 -13.35 13.57
N SER A 42 -7.64 -14.56 13.40
CA SER A 42 -6.53 -15.09 14.17
C SER A 42 -5.25 -14.27 14.15
N LEU A 43 -5.03 -13.46 13.09
CA LEU A 43 -3.84 -12.60 12.98
C LEU A 43 -3.85 -11.47 14.01
N GLY A 44 -5.03 -11.00 14.42
CA GLY A 44 -5.17 -9.91 15.38
C GLY A 44 -4.60 -10.22 16.77
N THR A 45 -4.62 -11.50 17.19
CA THR A 45 -4.09 -11.94 18.48
C THR A 45 -2.58 -12.24 18.45
N GLN A 46 -1.97 -12.29 17.28
CA GLN A 46 -0.57 -12.74 17.10
C GLN A 46 0.37 -11.60 16.67
N ARG A 47 -0.16 -10.49 16.16
CA ARG A 47 0.63 -9.34 15.76
C ARG A 47 1.28 -8.64 16.95
N GLN A 48 2.40 -7.99 16.73
CA GLN A 48 2.97 -7.02 17.69
C GLN A 48 2.33 -5.64 17.49
N ASN A 49 2.20 -5.19 16.24
CA ASN A 49 1.60 -3.92 15.89
C ASN A 49 0.58 -4.07 14.74
N LEU A 50 -0.44 -3.21 14.76
CA LEU A 50 -1.30 -3.01 13.59
C LEU A 50 -0.54 -2.24 12.52
N VAL A 51 -0.33 -2.83 11.34
CA VAL A 51 0.26 -2.16 10.18
C VAL A 51 -0.88 -1.59 9.34
N PHE A 52 -1.44 -0.48 9.78
CA PHE A 52 -2.65 0.11 9.21
C PHE A 52 -2.46 0.55 7.76
N GLY A 53 -1.37 1.22 7.49
CA GLY A 53 -1.03 1.91 6.25
C GLY A 53 -0.42 3.26 6.55
N GLU A 54 0.27 3.87 5.58
CA GLU A 54 0.88 5.20 5.73
C GLU A 54 0.96 5.95 4.40
N GLY A 55 1.16 7.24 4.48
CA GLY A 55 1.39 8.10 3.31
C GLY A 55 0.41 9.27 3.26
N ASN A 56 0.21 9.80 2.07
CA ASN A 56 -0.60 10.99 1.82
C ASN A 56 -2.09 10.63 1.72
N PRO A 57 -2.97 11.14 2.59
CA PRO A 57 -4.43 10.95 2.48
C PRO A 57 -5.05 11.52 1.20
N GLU A 58 -4.38 12.50 0.58
CA GLU A 58 -4.82 13.13 -0.67
C GLU A 58 -4.15 12.49 -1.91
N SER A 59 -3.55 11.32 -1.74
CA SER A 59 -2.83 10.64 -2.82
C SER A 59 -3.74 10.22 -3.96
N LYS A 60 -3.25 10.39 -5.18
CA LYS A 60 -3.91 9.86 -6.39
C LYS A 60 -3.74 8.36 -6.57
N VAL A 61 -2.81 7.73 -5.85
CA VAL A 61 -2.53 6.30 -5.98
C VAL A 61 -2.30 5.63 -4.64
N ILE A 62 -2.90 4.45 -4.46
CA ILE A 62 -2.62 3.56 -3.33
C ILE A 62 -1.81 2.37 -3.84
N PHE A 63 -0.66 2.12 -3.23
CA PHE A 63 0.12 0.90 -3.41
C PHE A 63 -0.36 -0.15 -2.40
N ILE A 64 -0.78 -1.33 -2.88
CA ILE A 64 -1.39 -2.36 -2.04
C ILE A 64 -0.59 -3.66 -2.14
N GLY A 65 0.01 -4.07 -1.01
CA GLY A 65 0.71 -5.34 -0.88
C GLY A 65 -0.15 -6.45 -0.27
N GLU A 66 0.48 -7.60 -0.03
CA GLU A 66 -0.16 -8.80 0.55
C GLU A 66 -0.41 -8.63 2.05
N GLY A 67 0.62 -8.41 2.83
CA GLY A 67 0.55 -8.32 4.28
C GLY A 67 1.90 -7.90 4.88
N PRO A 68 1.93 -7.56 6.18
CA PRO A 68 3.16 -7.20 6.88
C PRO A 68 4.12 -8.39 7.00
N GLY A 69 5.42 -8.10 6.83
CA GLY A 69 6.51 -8.96 7.26
C GLY A 69 6.92 -8.67 8.70
N GLU A 70 8.06 -9.25 9.12
CA GLU A 70 8.57 -9.10 10.48
C GLU A 70 8.97 -7.66 10.83
N GLU A 71 9.70 -7.00 9.96
CA GLU A 71 10.13 -5.62 10.17
C GLU A 71 8.93 -4.66 10.23
N GLU A 72 7.92 -4.92 9.41
CA GLU A 72 6.68 -4.16 9.37
C GLU A 72 5.87 -4.34 10.66
N ASP A 73 5.79 -5.57 11.18
CA ASP A 73 5.09 -5.91 12.43
C ASP A 73 5.78 -5.27 13.63
N LEU A 74 7.13 -5.30 13.67
CA LEU A 74 7.93 -4.65 14.71
C LEU A 74 7.74 -3.13 14.74
N GLN A 75 7.67 -2.48 13.57
CA GLN A 75 7.63 -1.03 13.46
C GLN A 75 6.21 -0.46 13.33
N GLY A 76 5.20 -1.29 13.05
CA GLY A 76 3.82 -0.87 12.76
C GLY A 76 3.70 -0.07 11.46
N ARG A 77 4.65 -0.20 10.52
CA ARG A 77 4.72 0.57 9.28
C ARG A 77 4.82 -0.36 8.07
N PRO A 78 4.10 -0.09 6.95
CA PRO A 78 4.15 -0.94 5.77
C PRO A 78 5.46 -0.74 4.99
N PHE A 79 5.96 -1.83 4.41
CA PHE A 79 7.11 -1.82 3.48
C PHE A 79 8.36 -1.13 4.03
N VAL A 80 8.83 -1.49 5.23
CA VAL A 80 10.06 -0.97 5.85
C VAL A 80 11.25 -1.92 5.73
N GLY A 81 11.01 -3.22 5.48
CA GLY A 81 12.03 -4.24 5.29
C GLY A 81 12.69 -4.17 3.90
N ARG A 82 13.41 -5.25 3.53
CA ARG A 82 14.15 -5.33 2.25
C ARG A 82 13.27 -5.11 1.02
N ALA A 83 12.03 -5.63 1.03
CA ALA A 83 11.06 -5.42 -0.05
C ALA A 83 10.62 -3.95 -0.12
N GLY A 84 10.43 -3.29 1.02
CA GLY A 84 10.10 -1.88 1.11
C GLY A 84 11.20 -0.97 0.57
N LYS A 85 12.47 -1.25 0.91
CA LYS A 85 13.62 -0.52 0.34
C LYS A 85 13.72 -0.64 -1.18
N LEU A 86 13.28 -1.78 -1.75
CA LEU A 86 13.16 -1.88 -3.21
C LEU A 86 11.98 -1.04 -3.72
N LEU A 87 10.83 -1.08 -3.05
CA LEU A 87 9.69 -0.23 -3.42
C LEU A 87 10.07 1.26 -3.42
N ASP A 88 10.82 1.74 -2.43
CA ASP A 88 11.28 3.13 -2.38
C ASP A 88 12.12 3.50 -3.63
N ARG A 89 13.02 2.60 -4.05
CA ARG A 89 13.78 2.81 -5.29
C ARG A 89 12.91 2.76 -6.55
N MET A 90 11.90 1.90 -6.56
CA MET A 90 10.93 1.82 -7.67
C MET A 90 10.12 3.10 -7.78
N LEU A 91 9.66 3.67 -6.65
CA LEU A 91 8.97 4.96 -6.62
C LEU A 91 9.86 6.10 -7.10
N ALA A 92 11.07 6.20 -6.55
CA ALA A 92 12.04 7.23 -6.95
C ALA A 92 12.35 7.21 -8.45
N ALA A 93 12.36 6.02 -9.08
CA ALA A 93 12.61 5.87 -10.52
C ALA A 93 11.50 6.48 -11.40
N ILE A 94 10.28 6.64 -10.87
CA ILE A 94 9.16 7.31 -11.54
C ILE A 94 8.88 8.72 -10.96
N GLY A 95 9.81 9.25 -10.17
CA GLY A 95 9.71 10.61 -9.61
C GLY A 95 8.74 10.76 -8.46
N LEU A 96 8.43 9.67 -7.76
CA LEU A 96 7.58 9.65 -6.57
C LEU A 96 8.40 9.32 -5.32
N ASP A 97 7.91 9.72 -4.17
CA ASP A 97 8.33 9.22 -2.86
C ASP A 97 7.12 8.81 -2.01
N ARG A 98 7.38 8.40 -0.75
CA ARG A 98 6.30 7.94 0.16
C ARG A 98 5.31 9.03 0.53
N SER A 99 5.69 10.29 0.46
CA SER A 99 4.82 11.43 0.76
C SER A 99 3.84 11.74 -0.38
N ASP A 100 4.09 11.23 -1.58
CA ASP A 100 3.22 11.43 -2.75
C ASP A 100 2.11 10.38 -2.84
N ILE A 101 2.28 9.25 -2.16
CA ILE A 101 1.43 8.06 -2.30
C ILE A 101 0.85 7.62 -0.95
N TYR A 102 -0.13 6.71 -0.99
CA TYR A 102 -0.52 5.94 0.19
C TYR A 102 -0.14 4.47 0.02
N ILE A 103 0.33 3.82 1.08
CA ILE A 103 0.76 2.42 1.07
C ILE A 103 -0.07 1.63 2.07
N ALA A 104 -0.65 0.53 1.63
CA ALA A 104 -1.42 -0.39 2.46
C ALA A 104 -1.13 -1.85 2.12
N ASN A 105 -1.73 -2.77 2.86
CA ASN A 105 -1.74 -4.20 2.58
C ASN A 105 -3.17 -4.74 2.64
N THR A 106 -3.41 -5.91 2.05
CA THR A 106 -4.71 -6.59 2.11
C THR A 106 -5.05 -7.04 3.53
N VAL A 107 -4.06 -7.55 4.29
CA VAL A 107 -4.19 -7.76 5.73
C VAL A 107 -3.29 -6.79 6.50
N LYS A 108 -3.75 -6.37 7.69
CA LYS A 108 -3.03 -5.37 8.51
C LYS A 108 -2.19 -5.99 9.63
N CYS A 109 -2.22 -7.30 9.75
CA CYS A 109 -1.52 -8.07 10.77
C CYS A 109 -0.60 -9.08 10.07
N ARG A 110 0.57 -9.34 10.66
CA ARG A 110 1.56 -10.29 10.12
C ARG A 110 1.04 -11.73 10.24
N PRO A 111 0.96 -12.50 9.15
CA PRO A 111 0.73 -13.94 9.24
C PRO A 111 1.96 -14.66 9.83
N PRO A 112 1.76 -15.74 10.61
CA PRO A 112 2.86 -16.53 11.16
C PRO A 112 3.85 -16.96 10.07
N ASN A 113 5.14 -16.83 10.35
CA ASN A 113 6.23 -17.16 9.41
C ASN A 113 6.12 -16.49 8.04
N ASN A 114 5.44 -15.34 7.96
CA ASN A 114 5.18 -14.61 6.71
C ASN A 114 4.49 -15.48 5.63
N ARG A 115 3.63 -16.43 6.02
CA ARG A 115 2.84 -17.21 5.07
C ARG A 115 1.85 -16.32 4.32
N VAL A 116 1.34 -16.80 3.21
CA VAL A 116 0.21 -16.13 2.53
C VAL A 116 -0.98 -16.09 3.49
N PRO A 117 -1.70 -14.95 3.59
CA PRO A 117 -2.93 -14.87 4.37
C PRO A 117 -3.98 -15.87 3.87
N ALA A 118 -4.71 -16.51 4.81
CA ALA A 118 -5.80 -17.40 4.47
C ALA A 118 -7.02 -16.61 3.95
N PRO A 119 -7.91 -17.25 3.16
CA PRO A 119 -9.09 -16.58 2.61
C PRO A 119 -9.97 -15.92 3.68
N GLU A 120 -10.16 -16.55 4.82
CA GLU A 120 -10.91 -16.01 5.95
C GLU A 120 -10.25 -14.78 6.58
N GLU A 121 -8.91 -14.72 6.59
CA GLU A 121 -8.13 -13.57 7.08
C GLU A 121 -8.24 -12.38 6.11
N LEU A 122 -8.16 -12.65 4.81
CA LEU A 122 -8.38 -11.65 3.76
C LEU A 122 -9.80 -11.08 3.84
N ASN A 123 -10.81 -11.95 3.95
CA ASN A 123 -12.22 -11.55 4.04
C ASN A 123 -12.49 -10.70 5.31
N ALA A 124 -11.95 -11.11 6.47
CA ALA A 124 -12.12 -10.38 7.72
C ALA A 124 -11.45 -9.00 7.70
N CYS A 125 -10.36 -8.82 6.94
CA CYS A 125 -9.62 -7.56 6.87
C CYS A 125 -10.06 -6.66 5.68
N SER A 126 -10.75 -7.22 4.69
CA SER A 126 -11.20 -6.51 3.48
C SER A 126 -12.01 -5.24 3.77
N PRO A 127 -12.98 -5.20 4.74
CA PRO A 127 -13.73 -3.97 5.01
C PRO A 127 -12.84 -2.79 5.40
N LEU A 128 -11.76 -3.04 6.16
CA LEU A 128 -10.82 -1.98 6.54
C LEU A 128 -10.10 -1.38 5.33
N LEU A 129 -9.64 -2.22 4.40
CA LEU A 129 -8.99 -1.74 3.17
C LEU A 129 -9.99 -0.98 2.27
N GLN A 130 -11.22 -1.47 2.16
CA GLN A 130 -12.27 -0.80 1.39
C GLN A 130 -12.60 0.58 1.96
N GLU A 131 -12.72 0.72 3.29
CA GLU A 131 -12.93 2.03 3.92
C GLU A 131 -11.72 2.97 3.69
N GLN A 132 -10.48 2.47 3.73
CA GLN A 132 -9.31 3.28 3.38
C GLN A 132 -9.38 3.79 1.94
N ILE A 133 -9.73 2.93 0.98
CA ILE A 133 -9.88 3.31 -0.44
C ILE A 133 -10.99 4.37 -0.57
N SER A 134 -12.13 4.17 0.09
CA SER A 134 -13.27 5.11 0.05
C SER A 134 -12.94 6.47 0.67
N ILE A 135 -12.11 6.51 1.73
CA ILE A 135 -11.69 7.78 2.37
C ILE A 135 -10.68 8.52 1.49
N ILE A 136 -9.71 7.80 0.93
CA ILE A 136 -8.61 8.38 0.14
C ILE A 136 -9.11 8.80 -1.26
N GLU A 137 -10.11 8.09 -1.82
CA GLU A 137 -10.66 8.35 -3.15
C GLU A 137 -9.56 8.46 -4.23
N PRO A 138 -8.65 7.46 -4.34
CA PRO A 138 -7.56 7.52 -5.29
C PRO A 138 -8.10 7.39 -6.73
N LYS A 139 -7.32 7.84 -7.70
CA LYS A 139 -7.59 7.52 -9.12
C LYS A 139 -7.09 6.13 -9.50
N PHE A 140 -6.04 5.65 -8.82
CA PHE A 140 -5.35 4.43 -9.16
C PHE A 140 -5.08 3.56 -7.94
N LEU A 141 -5.24 2.24 -8.11
CA LEU A 141 -4.72 1.20 -7.22
C LEU A 141 -3.58 0.50 -7.94
N PHE A 142 -2.40 0.44 -7.32
CA PHE A 142 -1.26 -0.31 -7.83
C PHE A 142 -1.03 -1.53 -6.94
N THR A 143 -1.42 -2.72 -7.42
CA THR A 143 -1.35 -3.94 -6.61
C THR A 143 -0.01 -4.65 -6.78
N LEU A 144 0.60 -5.02 -5.66
CA LEU A 144 1.91 -5.66 -5.58
C LEU A 144 1.74 -7.17 -5.33
N GLY A 145 1.75 -7.94 -6.41
CA GLY A 145 1.70 -9.41 -6.38
C GLY A 145 0.30 -10.01 -6.44
N LYS A 146 0.29 -11.35 -6.52
CA LYS A 146 -0.91 -12.15 -6.75
C LYS A 146 -2.00 -11.91 -5.70
N THR A 147 -1.64 -12.01 -4.43
CA THR A 147 -2.63 -11.94 -3.32
C THR A 147 -3.34 -10.60 -3.30
N ALA A 148 -2.62 -9.48 -3.42
CA ALA A 148 -3.22 -8.16 -3.49
C ALA A 148 -4.15 -7.99 -4.69
N THR A 149 -3.74 -8.48 -5.86
CA THR A 149 -4.54 -8.41 -7.08
C THR A 149 -5.83 -9.22 -6.97
N HIS A 150 -5.73 -10.49 -6.54
CA HIS A 150 -6.88 -11.40 -6.43
C HIS A 150 -7.83 -11.03 -5.27
N SER A 151 -7.36 -10.27 -4.29
CA SER A 151 -8.24 -9.76 -3.20
C SER A 151 -9.14 -8.61 -3.67
N LEU A 152 -8.78 -7.93 -4.75
CA LEU A 152 -9.48 -6.75 -5.24
C LEU A 152 -10.20 -6.97 -6.58
N LEU A 153 -9.81 -8.00 -7.33
CA LEU A 153 -10.42 -8.37 -8.61
C LEU A 153 -11.04 -9.79 -8.53
N PRO A 154 -12.21 -10.02 -9.14
CA PRO A 154 -12.85 -11.33 -9.20
C PRO A 154 -12.20 -12.25 -10.26
N LEU A 155 -10.91 -12.11 -10.49
CA LEU A 155 -10.12 -12.82 -11.49
C LEU A 155 -9.07 -13.68 -10.79
N GLN A 156 -8.75 -14.84 -11.36
CA GLN A 156 -7.79 -15.79 -10.78
C GLN A 156 -6.64 -16.13 -11.73
N ASP A 157 -6.47 -15.34 -12.79
CA ASP A 157 -5.40 -15.51 -13.75
C ASP A 157 -4.02 -15.34 -13.12
N PRO A 158 -2.98 -15.98 -13.64
CA PRO A 158 -1.62 -15.78 -13.16
C PRO A 158 -1.20 -14.32 -13.19
N ILE A 159 -0.53 -13.84 -12.15
CA ILE A 159 -0.06 -12.44 -12.07
C ILE A 159 0.81 -12.03 -13.26
N SER A 160 1.53 -12.98 -13.87
CA SER A 160 2.32 -12.77 -15.08
C SER A 160 1.49 -12.38 -16.30
N GLN A 161 0.22 -12.75 -16.34
CA GLN A 161 -0.74 -12.40 -17.42
C GLN A 161 -1.52 -11.14 -17.07
N MET A 162 -1.83 -10.93 -15.79
CA MET A 162 -2.61 -9.77 -15.33
C MET A 162 -1.78 -8.49 -15.28
N ARG A 163 -0.49 -8.59 -14.90
CA ARG A 163 0.38 -7.42 -14.77
C ARG A 163 0.48 -6.61 -16.06
N GLY A 164 0.60 -5.30 -15.92
CA GLY A 164 0.74 -4.40 -17.06
C GLY A 164 -0.55 -4.15 -17.85
N ASN A 165 -1.69 -4.66 -17.38
CA ASN A 165 -3.01 -4.35 -17.92
C ASN A 165 -3.84 -3.57 -16.89
N TRP A 166 -4.60 -2.61 -17.35
CA TRP A 166 -5.52 -1.85 -16.53
C TRP A 166 -6.86 -2.58 -16.37
N TYR A 167 -7.40 -2.56 -15.15
CA TYR A 167 -8.68 -3.11 -14.77
C TYR A 167 -9.51 -2.05 -14.06
N ASP A 168 -10.83 -2.16 -14.12
CA ASP A 168 -11.72 -1.38 -13.28
C ASP A 168 -11.80 -2.02 -11.89
N TYR A 169 -11.73 -1.22 -10.83
CA TYR A 169 -11.95 -1.72 -9.48
C TYR A 169 -13.44 -1.96 -9.25
N PRO A 170 -13.93 -3.22 -9.08
CA PRO A 170 -15.36 -3.52 -9.17
C PRO A 170 -16.26 -2.74 -8.19
N PRO A 171 -15.86 -2.47 -6.93
CA PRO A 171 -16.68 -1.66 -6.03
C PRO A 171 -16.82 -0.20 -6.45
N ILE A 172 -15.82 0.38 -7.15
CA ILE A 172 -15.79 1.77 -7.62
C ILE A 172 -15.11 1.78 -9.00
N PRO A 173 -15.87 1.56 -10.11
CA PRO A 173 -15.30 1.38 -11.45
C PRO A 173 -14.51 2.58 -12.01
N GLU A 174 -14.70 3.75 -11.44
CA GLU A 174 -13.92 4.96 -11.75
C GLU A 174 -12.46 4.86 -11.33
N ILE A 175 -12.17 4.02 -10.33
CA ILE A 175 -10.81 3.74 -9.87
C ILE A 175 -10.20 2.66 -10.76
N LYS A 176 -9.08 2.96 -11.40
CA LYS A 176 -8.34 2.01 -12.23
C LYS A 176 -7.32 1.25 -11.40
N LEU A 177 -7.20 -0.06 -11.65
CA LEU A 177 -6.29 -0.96 -10.94
C LEU A 177 -5.24 -1.50 -11.91
N LEU A 178 -3.96 -1.37 -11.54
CA LEU A 178 -2.82 -1.89 -12.30
C LEU A 178 -2.06 -2.92 -11.45
N PRO A 179 -2.10 -4.21 -11.82
CA PRO A 179 -1.30 -5.24 -11.18
C PRO A 179 0.18 -5.18 -11.56
N SER A 180 1.05 -5.49 -10.61
CA SER A 180 2.48 -5.70 -10.85
C SER A 180 3.05 -6.81 -9.97
N PHE A 181 4.33 -7.13 -10.15
CA PHE A 181 5.03 -8.07 -9.29
C PHE A 181 5.32 -7.47 -7.91
N HIS A 182 5.26 -8.32 -6.87
CA HIS A 182 5.62 -7.92 -5.52
C HIS A 182 7.14 -7.67 -5.41
N PRO A 183 7.61 -6.61 -4.72
CA PRO A 183 9.04 -6.33 -4.56
C PRO A 183 9.85 -7.50 -3.98
N ALA A 184 9.29 -8.28 -3.05
CA ALA A 184 9.95 -9.47 -2.53
C ALA A 184 10.18 -10.56 -3.60
N TYR A 185 9.28 -10.68 -4.60
CA TYR A 185 9.49 -11.56 -5.75
C TYR A 185 10.63 -11.05 -6.62
N LEU A 186 10.70 -9.74 -6.88
CA LEU A 186 11.76 -9.12 -7.68
C LEU A 186 13.16 -9.23 -7.05
N LEU A 187 13.24 -9.30 -5.72
CA LEU A 187 14.51 -9.57 -5.02
C LEU A 187 15.03 -10.99 -5.29
N ARG A 188 14.12 -11.96 -5.41
CA ARG A 188 14.47 -13.36 -5.72
C ARG A 188 14.61 -13.64 -7.23
N ASN A 189 13.96 -12.82 -8.06
CA ASN A 189 13.89 -12.98 -9.51
C ASN A 189 14.26 -11.67 -10.22
N PRO A 190 15.55 -11.29 -10.28
CA PRO A 190 15.98 -10.01 -10.84
C PRO A 190 15.57 -9.77 -12.29
N SER A 191 15.46 -10.83 -13.11
CA SER A 191 15.03 -10.74 -14.52
C SER A 191 13.60 -10.18 -14.67
N ALA A 192 12.73 -10.35 -13.65
CA ALA A 192 11.39 -9.83 -13.66
C ALA A 192 11.30 -8.30 -13.43
N LYS A 193 12.39 -7.65 -13.01
CA LYS A 193 12.43 -6.21 -12.77
C LYS A 193 12.07 -5.39 -14.01
N LYS A 194 12.51 -5.84 -15.20
CA LYS A 194 12.18 -5.17 -16.47
C LYS A 194 10.67 -5.11 -16.70
N ALA A 195 9.96 -6.18 -16.36
CA ALA A 195 8.50 -6.22 -16.47
C ALA A 195 7.83 -5.28 -15.45
N ALA A 196 8.25 -5.31 -14.18
CA ALA A 196 7.74 -4.38 -13.17
C ALA A 196 8.05 -2.91 -13.49
N TRP A 197 9.19 -2.64 -14.12
CA TRP A 197 9.53 -1.31 -14.61
C TRP A 197 8.52 -0.82 -15.66
N HIS A 198 8.13 -1.68 -16.61
CA HIS A 198 7.10 -1.35 -17.58
C HIS A 198 5.77 -0.98 -16.90
N ASP A 199 5.35 -1.72 -15.85
CA ASP A 199 4.12 -1.42 -15.10
C ASP A 199 4.19 -0.05 -14.43
N LEU A 200 5.35 0.27 -13.82
CA LEU A 200 5.56 1.59 -13.22
C LEU A 200 5.54 2.72 -14.25
N GLN A 201 6.05 2.49 -15.47
CA GLN A 201 5.98 3.46 -16.55
C GLN A 201 4.55 3.74 -16.99
N LEU A 202 3.69 2.72 -17.03
CA LEU A 202 2.25 2.89 -17.31
C LEU A 202 1.59 3.77 -16.24
N LEU A 203 1.87 3.52 -14.96
CA LEU A 203 1.36 4.35 -13.87
C LEU A 203 1.89 5.79 -13.95
N ALA A 204 3.19 5.96 -14.19
CA ALA A 204 3.82 7.29 -14.29
C ALA A 204 3.22 8.13 -15.42
N ALA A 205 2.90 7.52 -16.57
CA ALA A 205 2.23 8.19 -17.68
C ALA A 205 0.85 8.74 -17.27
N GLU A 206 0.04 7.95 -16.56
CA GLU A 206 -1.29 8.36 -16.08
C GLU A 206 -1.21 9.45 -14.98
N LEU A 207 -0.15 9.45 -14.17
CA LEU A 207 0.08 10.47 -13.15
C LEU A 207 0.64 11.78 -13.72
N GLY A 208 1.05 11.80 -15.00
CA GLY A 208 1.68 12.96 -15.64
C GLY A 208 3.11 13.22 -15.14
N ASN A 209 3.76 12.22 -14.55
CA ASN A 209 5.13 12.37 -14.04
C ASN A 209 6.17 12.15 -15.15
N PRO A 210 7.13 13.10 -15.35
CA PRO A 210 8.19 12.89 -16.31
C PRO A 210 9.12 11.75 -15.84
N GLN A 211 9.29 10.76 -16.71
CA GLN A 211 10.18 9.62 -16.43
C GLN A 211 11.63 10.10 -16.37
N LYS A 212 12.29 9.92 -15.22
CA LYS A 212 13.76 9.95 -15.15
C LYS A 212 14.27 8.64 -15.76
N LYS A 213 15.17 8.72 -16.77
CA LYS A 213 15.88 7.52 -17.27
C LYS A 213 16.51 6.79 -16.06
N PRO A 214 16.28 5.50 -15.87
CA PRO A 214 16.88 4.78 -14.77
C PRO A 214 18.40 4.78 -14.88
N SER A 215 19.06 5.48 -13.98
CA SER A 215 20.48 5.25 -13.73
C SER A 215 20.58 3.98 -12.87
N HIS A 216 20.70 2.81 -13.53
CA HIS A 216 20.95 1.49 -12.95
C HIS A 216 19.88 0.98 -11.94
N LEU A 217 18.90 0.24 -12.44
CA LEU A 217 18.13 -0.74 -11.65
C LEU A 217 18.88 -2.07 -11.55
#